data_ff1d8312da25423a55b61b3f8d913415
#
_entry.id   ff1d8312da25423a55b61b3f8d913415
#
_cell.length_a   1.000
_cell.length_b   1.000
_cell.length_c   1.000
_cell.angle_alpha   90.00
_cell.angle_beta   90.00
_cell.angle_gamma   90.00
#
_symmetry.space_group_name_H-M   'P 1'
#
loop_
_entity.id
_entity.type
_entity.pdbx_description
1 polymer ?
#
loop_
_entity_poly.entity_id
_entity_poly.type
_entity_poly.pdbx_seq_one_letter_code
_entity_poly.pdbx_strand_id
1 'polypeptide(L)'
;MAVTLVAPNRLDNYDNVGVSFFLAGTIDNGSSIDWQTELENYAKDIDVTVYNPRRKNWDNNADSKEIEKQIDWELEHMERADFIIMNILGDSKSPISLLELGLHAKEGKLFVFCPKSFYRYDNVRVTCERYGVKLYSIDDHKNNIDEIKLLMLEKKNANRRKN
;
A
#
# COMPACT_ATOMS: atom_id res chain seq x y z
N MET A 1 3.19 11.20 -17.10
CA MET A 1 2.83 11.99 -15.89
C MET A 1 2.20 11.04 -14.90
N ALA A 2 2.72 10.98 -13.68
CA ALA A 2 2.17 10.09 -12.65
C ALA A 2 0.71 10.44 -12.32
N VAL A 3 -0.08 9.43 -12.01
CA VAL A 3 -1.46 9.58 -11.55
C VAL A 3 -1.55 9.11 -10.11
N THR A 4 -2.02 9.97 -9.23
CA THR A 4 -2.32 9.61 -7.84
C THR A 4 -3.82 9.70 -7.62
N LEU A 5 -4.40 8.59 -7.18
CA LEU A 5 -5.80 8.51 -6.80
C LEU A 5 -5.90 8.31 -5.29
N VAL A 6 -6.44 9.32 -4.62
CA VAL A 6 -6.68 9.29 -3.16
C VAL A 6 -8.15 8.95 -2.91
N ALA A 7 -8.41 8.01 -2.01
CA ALA A 7 -9.78 7.64 -1.62
C ALA A 7 -10.60 8.87 -1.17
N PRO A 8 -11.89 8.97 -1.48
CA PRO A 8 -12.74 8.02 -2.20
C PRO A 8 -12.86 8.31 -3.70
N ASN A 9 -11.94 9.08 -4.27
CA ASN A 9 -12.02 9.52 -5.66
C ASN A 9 -11.91 8.31 -6.61
N ARG A 10 -12.77 8.29 -7.63
CA ARG A 10 -12.76 7.27 -8.69
C ARG A 10 -12.27 7.90 -9.99
N LEU A 11 -11.44 7.17 -10.70
CA LEU A 11 -11.05 7.54 -12.05
C LEU A 11 -12.02 6.87 -13.03
N ASP A 12 -13.19 7.47 -13.21
CA ASP A 12 -14.22 6.88 -14.08
C ASP A 12 -13.82 6.87 -15.57
N ASN A 13 -12.75 7.62 -15.95
CA ASN A 13 -12.31 7.77 -17.33
C ASN A 13 -10.78 7.87 -17.51
N TYR A 14 -9.98 7.40 -16.54
CA TYR A 14 -8.52 7.44 -16.69
C TYR A 14 -7.95 6.03 -16.79
N ASP A 15 -7.26 5.77 -17.88
CA ASP A 15 -6.37 4.62 -17.97
C ASP A 15 -5.20 4.80 -16.99
N ASN A 16 -4.79 3.72 -16.33
CA ASN A 16 -3.59 3.73 -15.52
C ASN A 16 -2.39 4.18 -16.36
N VAL A 17 -1.58 5.05 -15.81
CA VAL A 17 -0.30 5.42 -16.39
C VAL A 17 0.75 4.47 -15.86
N GLY A 18 1.31 3.64 -16.74
CA GLY A 18 2.35 2.69 -16.36
C GLY A 18 1.87 1.65 -15.34
N VAL A 19 2.81 1.22 -14.49
CA VAL A 19 2.54 0.27 -13.41
C VAL A 19 1.76 0.92 -12.28
N SER A 20 0.82 0.21 -11.71
CA SER A 20 -0.01 0.70 -10.59
C SER A 20 0.35 0.03 -9.27
N PHE A 21 0.38 0.85 -8.21
CA PHE A 21 0.67 0.43 -6.84
C PHE A 21 -0.45 0.85 -5.89
N PHE A 22 -0.92 -0.08 -5.08
CA PHE A 22 -1.78 0.23 -3.94
C PHE A 22 -0.92 0.35 -2.68
N LEU A 23 -1.09 1.43 -1.92
CA LEU A 23 -0.35 1.70 -0.68
C LEU A 23 -1.14 1.21 0.53
N ALA A 24 -1.03 -0.08 0.83
CA ALA A 24 -1.63 -0.70 2.01
C ALA A 24 -0.76 -0.52 3.26
N GLY A 25 -1.32 -0.70 4.43
CA GLY A 25 -0.58 -0.68 5.69
C GLY A 25 -1.12 0.32 6.70
N THR A 26 -0.27 0.76 7.61
CA THR A 26 -0.67 1.57 8.76
C THR A 26 -1.16 2.95 8.36
N ILE A 27 -2.36 3.31 8.83
CA ILE A 27 -2.95 4.66 8.73
C ILE A 27 -3.32 5.19 10.11
N ASP A 28 -3.79 4.33 11.03
CA ASP A 28 -4.21 4.65 12.41
C ASP A 28 -5.18 5.84 12.46
N ASN A 29 -6.23 5.81 11.64
CA ASN A 29 -7.19 6.91 11.47
C ASN A 29 -6.52 8.28 11.17
N GLY A 30 -5.39 8.26 10.46
CA GLY A 30 -4.62 9.43 10.09
C GLY A 30 -3.63 9.92 11.16
N SER A 31 -3.46 9.21 12.28
CA SER A 31 -2.55 9.60 13.37
C SER A 31 -1.11 9.12 13.20
N SER A 32 -0.88 8.13 12.33
CA SER A 32 0.47 7.63 12.03
C SER A 32 1.26 8.59 11.14
N ILE A 33 2.58 8.35 11.01
CA ILE A 33 3.43 9.03 10.02
C ILE A 33 2.79 8.88 8.64
N ASP A 34 2.69 9.98 7.88
CA ASP A 34 2.13 9.98 6.53
C ASP A 34 3.16 9.54 5.48
N TRP A 35 3.52 8.27 5.53
CA TRP A 35 4.43 7.65 4.60
C TRP A 35 3.84 7.55 3.18
N GLN A 36 2.53 7.51 3.06
CA GLN A 36 1.83 7.47 1.78
C GLN A 36 2.09 8.72 0.96
N THR A 37 1.96 9.91 1.55
CA THR A 37 2.23 11.18 0.87
C THR A 37 3.69 11.28 0.41
N GLU A 38 4.63 10.74 1.17
CA GLU A 38 6.04 10.69 0.76
C GLU A 38 6.24 9.87 -0.51
N LEU A 39 5.57 8.71 -0.60
CA LEU A 39 5.63 7.88 -1.81
C LEU A 39 4.85 8.46 -2.98
N GLU A 40 3.72 9.15 -2.74
CA GLU A 40 3.02 9.90 -3.79
C GLU A 40 3.92 10.96 -4.44
N ASN A 41 4.67 11.69 -3.63
CA ASN A 41 5.60 12.71 -4.15
C ASN A 41 6.71 12.07 -4.99
N TYR A 42 7.26 10.97 -4.55
CA TYR A 42 8.25 10.21 -5.34
C TYR A 42 7.66 9.68 -6.64
N ALA A 43 6.43 9.18 -6.60
CA ALA A 43 5.75 8.62 -7.78
C ALA A 43 5.59 9.63 -8.92
N LYS A 44 5.47 10.93 -8.61
CA LYS A 44 5.36 12.00 -9.62
C LYS A 44 6.54 12.03 -10.58
N ASP A 45 7.71 11.62 -10.12
CA ASP A 45 8.95 11.65 -10.89
C ASP A 45 9.18 10.38 -11.72
N ILE A 46 8.40 9.34 -11.52
CA ILE A 46 8.62 8.02 -12.14
C ILE A 46 7.48 7.49 -13.02
N ASP A 47 6.47 8.27 -13.35
CA ASP A 47 5.36 7.88 -14.25
C ASP A 47 4.70 6.53 -13.90
N VAL A 48 4.10 6.47 -12.73
CA VAL A 48 3.33 5.33 -12.23
C VAL A 48 1.96 5.76 -11.73
N THR A 49 1.05 4.83 -11.57
CA THR A 49 -0.23 5.07 -10.90
C THR A 49 -0.14 4.66 -9.43
N VAL A 50 -0.60 5.51 -8.52
CA VAL A 50 -0.65 5.23 -7.09
C VAL A 50 -2.08 5.30 -6.59
N TYR A 51 -2.53 4.26 -5.94
CA TYR A 51 -3.79 4.22 -5.20
C TYR A 51 -3.50 4.39 -3.70
N ASN A 52 -3.91 5.54 -3.15
CA ASN A 52 -3.69 5.87 -1.75
C ASN A 52 -5.00 5.84 -0.95
N PRO A 53 -5.19 4.89 -0.03
CA PRO A 53 -6.39 4.81 0.79
C PRO A 53 -6.46 5.89 1.88
N ARG A 54 -5.34 6.55 2.20
CA ARG A 54 -5.28 7.56 3.26
C ARG A 54 -5.89 8.87 2.80
N ARG A 55 -7.10 9.16 3.29
CA ARG A 55 -7.75 10.46 3.08
C ARG A 55 -7.05 11.54 3.90
N LYS A 56 -6.90 12.74 3.33
CA LYS A 56 -6.30 13.89 4.05
C LYS A 56 -7.16 14.37 5.20
N ASN A 57 -8.47 14.27 5.08
CA ASN A 57 -9.46 14.77 6.04
C ASN A 57 -10.45 13.65 6.39
N TRP A 58 -9.96 12.56 7.01
CA TRP A 58 -10.83 11.51 7.49
C TRP A 58 -11.63 11.99 8.70
N ASP A 59 -12.96 11.84 8.63
CA ASP A 59 -13.83 12.07 9.77
C ASP A 59 -13.96 10.78 10.60
N ASN A 60 -13.40 10.78 11.81
CA ASN A 60 -13.48 9.63 12.73
C ASN A 60 -14.92 9.33 13.19
N ASN A 61 -15.87 10.24 12.97
CA ASN A 61 -17.30 10.07 13.22
C ASN A 61 -18.09 9.76 11.96
N ALA A 62 -17.41 9.35 10.88
CA ALA A 62 -18.04 8.97 9.62
C ALA A 62 -19.13 7.93 9.85
N ASP A 63 -20.26 8.11 9.16
CA ASP A 63 -21.37 7.15 9.22
C ASP A 63 -21.04 5.83 8.50
N SER A 64 -21.89 4.84 8.68
CA SER A 64 -21.72 3.50 8.10
C SER A 64 -21.59 3.53 6.57
N LYS A 65 -22.26 4.45 5.89
CA LYS A 65 -22.21 4.57 4.42
C LYS A 65 -20.85 5.10 3.94
N GLU A 66 -20.26 6.06 4.65
CA GLU A 66 -18.93 6.56 4.33
C GLU A 66 -17.85 5.50 4.60
N ILE A 67 -18.01 4.72 5.67
CA ILE A 67 -17.12 3.59 5.98
C ILE A 67 -17.21 2.53 4.88
N GLU A 68 -18.40 2.15 4.45
CA GLU A 68 -18.60 1.20 3.33
C GLU A 68 -17.96 1.69 2.04
N LYS A 69 -18.14 2.96 1.68
CA LYS A 69 -17.50 3.55 0.49
C LYS A 69 -15.97 3.45 0.55
N GLN A 70 -15.41 3.68 1.72
CA GLN A 70 -13.96 3.56 1.92
C GLN A 70 -13.50 2.10 1.72
N ILE A 71 -14.20 1.16 2.35
CA ILE A 71 -13.88 -0.27 2.26
C ILE A 71 -14.02 -0.76 0.81
N ASP A 72 -15.13 -0.45 0.15
CA ASP A 72 -15.35 -0.84 -1.25
C ASP A 72 -14.27 -0.26 -2.17
N TRP A 73 -13.89 1.00 -1.95
CA TRP A 73 -12.82 1.64 -2.71
C TRP A 73 -11.48 0.92 -2.52
N GLU A 74 -11.14 0.57 -1.28
CA GLU A 74 -9.90 -0.15 -0.96
C GLU A 74 -9.87 -1.52 -1.61
N LEU A 75 -10.93 -2.30 -1.47
CA LEU A 75 -11.04 -3.64 -2.07
C LEU A 75 -10.92 -3.58 -3.59
N GLU A 76 -11.66 -2.68 -4.23
CA GLU A 76 -11.63 -2.52 -5.69
C GLU A 76 -10.23 -2.13 -6.20
N HIS A 77 -9.57 -1.18 -5.54
CA HIS A 77 -8.27 -0.69 -6.01
C HIS A 77 -7.12 -1.62 -5.67
N MET A 78 -7.21 -2.40 -4.58
CA MET A 78 -6.28 -3.51 -4.34
C MET A 78 -6.39 -4.59 -5.42
N GLU A 79 -7.60 -4.93 -5.85
CA GLU A 79 -7.81 -5.89 -6.95
C GLU A 79 -7.26 -5.36 -8.28
N ARG A 80 -7.45 -4.07 -8.59
CA ARG A 80 -6.98 -3.42 -9.82
C ARG A 80 -5.48 -3.22 -9.89
N ALA A 81 -4.82 -3.01 -8.76
CA ALA A 81 -3.40 -2.69 -8.72
C ALA A 81 -2.54 -3.84 -9.29
N ASP A 82 -1.49 -3.48 -10.02
CA ASP A 82 -0.48 -4.44 -10.46
C ASP A 82 0.31 -4.97 -9.28
N PHE A 83 0.59 -4.10 -8.30
CA PHE A 83 1.30 -4.45 -7.07
C PHE A 83 0.66 -3.79 -5.85
N ILE A 84 0.71 -4.50 -4.73
CA ILE A 84 0.32 -3.98 -3.42
C ILE A 84 1.58 -3.84 -2.57
N ILE A 85 1.85 -2.62 -2.13
CA ILE A 85 2.90 -2.34 -1.15
C ILE A 85 2.23 -2.16 0.20
N MET A 86 2.51 -3.07 1.13
CA MET A 86 1.97 -3.04 2.48
C MET A 86 3.06 -2.61 3.45
N ASN A 87 2.93 -1.42 4.01
CA ASN A 87 3.87 -0.88 4.99
C ASN A 87 3.27 -0.83 6.38
N ILE A 88 3.65 -1.77 7.22
CA ILE A 88 3.19 -1.89 8.62
C ILE A 88 4.21 -1.20 9.52
N LEU A 89 3.76 -0.26 10.36
CA LEU A 89 4.61 0.43 11.33
C LEU A 89 4.68 -0.35 12.65
N GLY A 90 5.86 -0.38 13.27
CA GLY A 90 6.14 -1.23 14.42
C GLY A 90 5.32 -0.95 15.67
N ASP A 91 4.93 0.30 15.89
CA ASP A 91 4.15 0.77 17.03
C ASP A 91 2.63 0.73 16.80
N SER A 92 2.19 0.25 15.65
CA SER A 92 0.79 0.15 15.27
C SER A 92 0.18 -1.21 15.57
N LYS A 93 -1.15 -1.31 15.52
CA LYS A 93 -1.89 -2.58 15.53
C LYS A 93 -2.27 -3.04 14.14
N SER A 94 -2.64 -2.13 13.27
CA SER A 94 -2.95 -2.35 11.85
C SER A 94 -3.83 -3.59 11.59
N PRO A 95 -4.99 -3.74 12.22
CA PRO A 95 -5.80 -4.95 12.08
C PRO A 95 -6.33 -5.14 10.67
N ILE A 96 -6.65 -4.05 9.98
CA ILE A 96 -7.13 -4.12 8.58
C ILE A 96 -6.01 -4.54 7.64
N SER A 97 -4.78 -4.07 7.87
CA SER A 97 -3.62 -4.53 7.09
C SER A 97 -3.39 -6.03 7.23
N LEU A 98 -3.62 -6.60 8.41
CA LEU A 98 -3.54 -8.05 8.62
C LEU A 98 -4.64 -8.80 7.85
N LEU A 99 -5.86 -8.27 7.80
CA LEU A 99 -6.95 -8.80 6.98
C LEU A 99 -6.59 -8.78 5.49
N GLU A 100 -6.09 -7.66 5.00
CA GLU A 100 -5.68 -7.45 3.60
C GLU A 100 -4.51 -8.37 3.21
N LEU A 101 -3.54 -8.58 4.11
CA LEU A 101 -2.47 -9.54 3.90
C LEU A 101 -3.03 -10.94 3.67
N GLY A 102 -3.98 -11.37 4.47
CA GLY A 102 -4.65 -12.65 4.30
C GLY A 102 -5.40 -12.76 2.98
N LEU A 103 -6.06 -11.68 2.53
CA LEU A 103 -6.79 -11.65 1.25
C LEU A 103 -5.86 -11.77 0.03
N HIS A 104 -4.69 -11.13 0.07
CA HIS A 104 -3.83 -10.95 -1.10
C HIS A 104 -2.54 -11.79 -1.10
N ALA A 105 -2.24 -12.52 -0.02
CA ALA A 105 -1.00 -13.29 0.12
C ALA A 105 -0.76 -14.30 -1.01
N LYS A 106 -1.81 -14.84 -1.60
CA LYS A 106 -1.73 -15.88 -2.65
C LYS A 106 -1.66 -15.33 -4.07
N GLU A 107 -1.79 -14.02 -4.27
CA GLU A 107 -1.93 -13.42 -5.61
C GLU A 107 -0.61 -13.14 -6.32
N GLY A 108 0.51 -13.19 -5.64
CA GLY A 108 1.84 -12.95 -6.23
C GLY A 108 2.18 -11.48 -6.50
N LYS A 109 1.37 -10.53 -6.04
CA LYS A 109 1.56 -9.09 -6.25
C LYS A 109 1.78 -8.29 -4.96
N LEU A 110 1.79 -8.97 -3.80
CA LEU A 110 1.93 -8.35 -2.48
C LEU A 110 3.40 -8.31 -2.05
N PHE A 111 3.83 -7.13 -1.60
CA PHE A 111 5.12 -6.90 -0.95
C PHE A 111 4.87 -6.31 0.43
N VAL A 112 5.44 -6.93 1.46
CA VAL A 112 5.19 -6.56 2.86
C VAL A 112 6.45 -5.97 3.49
N PHE A 113 6.30 -4.82 4.10
CA PHE A 113 7.30 -4.14 4.92
C PHE A 113 6.78 -4.15 6.36
N CYS A 114 7.44 -4.89 7.24
CA CYS A 114 7.01 -5.05 8.62
C CYS A 114 8.25 -5.22 9.53
N PRO A 115 8.49 -4.29 10.46
CA PRO A 115 9.62 -4.40 11.37
C PRO A 115 9.39 -5.50 12.40
N LYS A 116 10.47 -6.05 12.92
CA LYS A 116 10.42 -7.12 13.94
C LYS A 116 9.75 -6.70 15.24
N SER A 117 9.70 -5.39 15.51
CA SER A 117 9.02 -4.82 16.67
C SER A 117 7.49 -4.86 16.62
N PHE A 118 6.91 -5.13 15.46
CA PHE A 118 5.46 -5.25 15.34
C PHE A 118 4.91 -6.41 16.17
N TYR A 119 3.86 -6.16 16.96
CA TYR A 119 3.36 -7.13 17.97
C TYR A 119 2.89 -8.47 17.37
N ARG A 120 2.51 -8.51 16.10
CA ARG A 120 2.13 -9.72 15.36
C ARG A 120 3.14 -10.09 14.27
N TYR A 121 4.38 -9.69 14.43
CA TYR A 121 5.43 -9.96 13.44
C TYR A 121 5.52 -11.44 13.04
N ASP A 122 5.44 -12.36 13.98
CA ASP A 122 5.52 -13.80 13.65
C ASP A 122 4.34 -14.28 12.79
N ASN A 123 3.13 -13.76 13.03
CA ASN A 123 1.99 -14.04 12.15
C ASN A 123 2.26 -13.56 10.72
N VAL A 124 2.81 -12.36 10.57
CA VAL A 124 3.17 -11.79 9.27
C VAL A 124 4.27 -12.60 8.61
N ARG A 125 5.35 -12.87 9.33
CA ARG A 125 6.52 -13.61 8.83
C ARG A 125 6.15 -15.02 8.34
N VAL A 126 5.49 -15.79 9.18
CA VAL A 126 5.13 -17.19 8.84
C VAL A 126 4.14 -17.23 7.67
N THR A 127 3.17 -16.31 7.62
CA THR A 127 2.23 -16.20 6.50
C THR A 127 2.96 -15.85 5.21
N CYS A 128 3.87 -14.88 5.24
CA CYS A 128 4.67 -14.51 4.06
C CYS A 128 5.54 -15.67 3.57
N GLU A 129 6.21 -16.37 4.47
CA GLU A 129 7.03 -17.54 4.14
C GLU A 129 6.18 -18.65 3.49
N ARG A 130 5.02 -18.94 4.06
CA ARG A 130 4.11 -19.98 3.59
C ARG A 130 3.62 -19.74 2.16
N TYR A 131 3.31 -18.51 1.82
CA TYR A 131 2.70 -18.15 0.54
C TYR A 131 3.67 -17.46 -0.44
N GLY A 132 4.97 -17.43 -0.12
CA GLY A 132 5.99 -16.87 -0.99
C GLY A 132 5.90 -15.36 -1.17
N VAL A 133 5.38 -14.65 -0.16
CA VAL A 133 5.30 -13.19 -0.14
C VAL A 133 6.66 -12.61 0.29
N LYS A 134 7.17 -11.64 -0.45
CA LYS A 134 8.39 -10.94 -0.09
C LYS A 134 8.17 -10.08 1.14
N LEU A 135 8.96 -10.33 2.19
CA LEU A 135 8.93 -9.58 3.46
C LEU A 135 10.24 -8.81 3.65
N TYR A 136 10.13 -7.53 3.94
CA TYR A 136 11.20 -6.63 4.33
C TYR A 136 11.04 -6.24 5.79
N SER A 137 12.04 -6.51 6.63
CA SER A 137 12.01 -6.20 8.07
C SER A 137 13.03 -5.13 8.38
N ILE A 138 12.65 -3.87 8.15
CA ILE A 138 13.48 -2.69 8.30
C ILE A 138 12.89 -1.80 9.38
N ASP A 139 13.64 -1.55 10.45
CA ASP A 139 13.17 -0.77 11.61
C ASP A 139 13.25 0.74 11.37
N ASP A 140 14.30 1.21 10.66
CA ASP A 140 14.48 2.63 10.38
C ASP A 140 13.53 3.12 9.28
N HIS A 141 12.74 4.16 9.59
CA HIS A 141 11.74 4.69 8.67
C HIS A 141 12.34 5.14 7.33
N LYS A 142 13.44 5.90 7.38
CA LYS A 142 14.07 6.40 6.16
C LYS A 142 14.55 5.26 5.26
N ASN A 143 15.25 4.28 5.83
CA ASN A 143 15.75 3.13 5.08
C ASN A 143 14.60 2.29 4.52
N ASN A 144 13.52 2.15 5.28
CA ASN A 144 12.32 1.45 4.85
C ASN A 144 11.67 2.13 3.64
N ILE A 145 11.48 3.45 3.68
CA ILE A 145 10.94 4.22 2.57
C ILE A 145 11.85 4.18 1.34
N ASP A 146 13.16 4.29 1.54
CA ASP A 146 14.12 4.19 0.43
C ASP A 146 14.04 2.82 -0.26
N GLU A 147 13.85 1.74 0.49
CA GLU A 147 13.67 0.40 -0.07
C GLU A 147 12.33 0.27 -0.85
N ILE A 148 11.25 0.88 -0.35
CA ILE A 148 9.98 0.93 -1.08
C ILE A 148 10.15 1.68 -2.41
N LYS A 149 10.84 2.82 -2.41
CA LYS A 149 11.12 3.59 -3.62
C LYS A 149 11.92 2.78 -4.65
N LEU A 150 12.92 2.03 -4.20
CA LEU A 150 13.69 1.13 -5.06
C LEU A 150 12.80 0.03 -5.67
N LEU A 151 11.93 -0.57 -4.88
CA LEU A 151 10.98 -1.57 -5.36
C LEU A 151 10.04 -0.99 -6.44
N MET A 152 9.48 0.18 -6.21
CA MET A 152 8.61 0.86 -7.18
C MET A 152 9.34 1.11 -8.50
N LEU A 153 10.57 1.59 -8.44
CA LEU A 153 11.39 1.85 -9.62
C LEU A 153 11.74 0.55 -10.37
N GLU A 154 12.09 -0.50 -9.65
CA GLU A 154 12.36 -1.83 -10.21
C GLU A 154 11.16 -2.36 -11.00
N LYS A 155 9.95 -2.34 -10.41
CA LYS A 155 8.73 -2.82 -11.05
C LYS A 155 8.35 -1.99 -12.26
N LYS A 156 8.48 -0.68 -12.18
CA LYS A 156 8.28 0.21 -13.33
C LYS A 156 9.22 -0.15 -14.49
N ASN A 157 10.50 -0.34 -14.21
CA ASN A 157 11.50 -0.62 -15.25
C ASN A 157 11.31 -2.01 -15.88
N ALA A 158 10.90 -3.01 -15.09
CA ALA A 158 10.58 -4.34 -15.57
C ALA A 158 9.38 -4.34 -16.53
N ASN A 159 8.38 -3.49 -16.29
CA ASN A 159 7.22 -3.36 -17.16
C ASN A 159 7.58 -2.73 -18.53
N ARG A 160 8.49 -1.75 -18.55
CA ARG A 160 8.98 -1.14 -19.81
C ARG A 160 9.69 -2.10 -20.75
N ARG A 161 10.26 -3.19 -20.22
CA ARG A 161 10.95 -4.23 -21.02
C ARG A 161 10.01 -5.24 -21.66
N LYS A 162 8.73 -5.25 -21.25
CA LYS A 162 7.72 -6.16 -21.77
C LYS A 162 6.86 -5.53 -22.89
N ASN A 163 6.94 -4.21 -23.04
CA ASN A 163 6.29 -3.42 -24.09
C ASN A 163 7.32 -2.96 -25.12
#